data_cf55c3b9fa87a8fb4d691839ee758ae0
#
_entry.id   cf55c3b9fa87a8fb4d691839ee758ae0
#
_cell.length_a   1.000
_cell.length_b   1.000
_cell.length_c   1.000
_cell.angle_alpha   90.00
_cell.angle_beta   90.00
_cell.angle_gamma   90.00
#
_symmetry.space_group_name_H-M   'P 1'
#
loop_
_entity.id
_entity.type
_entity.pdbx_description
1 polymer ?
#
loop_
_entity_poly.entity_id
_entity_poly.type
_entity_poly.pdbx_seq_one_letter_code
_entity_poly.pdbx_strand_id
1 'polypeptide(L)'
;MEFGVVLHVSATYANWDSFLTITREAEQLGYDSVWVSDHFISPSGRPYGLEAWTILSALASSTHKMRLGTYVLCNQFRHPSLVAKMAATLDNISEGRLELGIGAGWFRDEHVAFGFGWEKHPARIERLRETVEIIKKLWTEKHVSYEGQYFQLKDATSEPKSLQRPHAPVWIGGNSSAIRRVVAELGDGWIPVLPTPRELASGVLQIKERMKYVGSDHQRLQVAYGGSGCALIAEDKGAVKKLAEPLIRSMKKPEEASNCPIGTPEQCIKKIEQYQNAGTQKIVAGFYDFPSLKGLRLFAETVIPHFK
;
A
#
# COMPACT_ATOMS: atom_id res chain seq x y z
N MET A 1 3.56 -1.66 -17.05
CA MET A 1 3.75 -1.59 -15.58
C MET A 1 2.87 -0.49 -15.03
N GLU A 2 2.29 -0.67 -13.85
CA GLU A 2 1.46 0.36 -13.20
C GLU A 2 2.26 1.21 -12.22
N PHE A 3 1.90 2.49 -12.08
CA PHE A 3 2.54 3.44 -11.19
C PHE A 3 1.54 4.09 -10.24
N GLY A 4 1.80 4.00 -8.95
CA GLY A 4 0.98 4.58 -7.90
C GLY A 4 1.74 5.59 -7.06
N VAL A 5 1.01 6.57 -6.53
CA VAL A 5 1.54 7.60 -5.63
C VAL A 5 1.13 7.32 -4.19
N VAL A 6 2.08 7.36 -3.24
CA VAL A 6 1.80 7.25 -1.80
C VAL A 6 1.68 8.63 -1.17
N LEU A 7 0.58 8.86 -0.48
CA LEU A 7 0.36 10.00 0.40
C LEU A 7 0.54 9.58 1.85
N HIS A 8 1.47 10.22 2.55
CA HIS A 8 1.72 9.98 3.96
C HIS A 8 0.88 10.87 4.84
N VAL A 9 -0.11 10.30 5.54
CA VAL A 9 -0.99 11.04 6.46
C VAL A 9 -0.21 11.72 7.61
N SER A 10 0.98 11.26 7.92
CA SER A 10 1.85 11.80 8.98
C SER A 10 3.03 12.63 8.46
N ALA A 11 3.04 13.02 7.18
CA ALA A 11 4.06 13.89 6.61
C ALA A 11 3.83 15.37 6.96
N THR A 12 4.88 16.19 6.81
CA THR A 12 4.78 17.64 7.06
C THR A 12 3.83 18.38 6.12
N TYR A 13 3.59 17.81 4.94
CA TYR A 13 2.65 18.32 3.95
C TYR A 13 1.23 17.72 4.11
N ALA A 14 0.98 16.90 5.12
CA ALA A 14 -0.27 16.18 5.30
C ALA A 14 -1.41 17.13 5.70
N ASN A 15 -2.01 17.74 4.71
CA ASN A 15 -3.24 18.49 4.80
C ASN A 15 -4.10 18.18 3.57
N TRP A 16 -5.39 18.50 3.64
CA TRP A 16 -6.34 18.19 2.59
C TRP A 16 -5.97 18.79 1.23
N ASP A 17 -5.62 20.07 1.21
CA ASP A 17 -5.35 20.79 -0.04
C ASP A 17 -4.14 20.20 -0.78
N SER A 18 -3.07 19.86 -0.02
CA SER A 18 -1.89 19.21 -0.60
C SER A 18 -2.24 17.82 -1.15
N PHE A 19 -3.02 17.03 -0.43
CA PHE A 19 -3.39 15.69 -0.88
C PHE A 19 -4.27 15.73 -2.12
N LEU A 20 -5.25 16.62 -2.13
CA LEU A 20 -6.12 16.82 -3.29
C LEU A 20 -5.32 17.29 -4.51
N THR A 21 -4.42 18.26 -4.32
CA THR A 21 -3.58 18.81 -5.40
C THR A 21 -2.66 17.73 -5.98
N ILE A 22 -1.93 17.00 -5.13
CA ILE A 22 -1.03 15.92 -5.57
C ILE A 22 -1.82 14.83 -6.31
N THR A 23 -2.99 14.44 -5.79
CA THR A 23 -3.80 13.37 -6.40
C THR A 23 -4.34 13.77 -7.76
N ARG A 24 -4.89 14.98 -7.90
CA ARG A 24 -5.41 15.49 -9.17
C ARG A 24 -4.31 15.62 -10.22
N GLU A 25 -3.17 16.15 -9.82
CA GLU A 25 -2.01 16.22 -10.71
C GLU A 25 -1.54 14.84 -11.16
N ALA A 26 -1.44 13.89 -10.23
CA ALA A 26 -1.06 12.52 -10.56
C ALA A 26 -2.05 11.87 -11.54
N GLU A 27 -3.36 12.08 -11.34
CA GLU A 27 -4.39 11.58 -12.27
C GLU A 27 -4.24 12.18 -13.67
N GLN A 28 -4.00 13.49 -13.77
CA GLN A 28 -3.78 14.18 -15.04
C GLN A 28 -2.51 13.72 -15.76
N LEU A 29 -1.46 13.42 -15.01
CA LEU A 29 -0.18 12.90 -15.51
C LEU A 29 -0.20 11.41 -15.87
N GLY A 30 -1.33 10.71 -15.62
CA GLY A 30 -1.50 9.32 -16.01
C GLY A 30 -0.91 8.30 -15.04
N TYR A 31 -0.75 8.65 -13.76
CA TYR A 31 -0.54 7.64 -12.72
C TYR A 31 -1.78 6.77 -12.56
N ASP A 32 -1.57 5.50 -12.26
CA ASP A 32 -2.65 4.51 -12.25
C ASP A 32 -3.38 4.43 -10.90
N SER A 33 -2.73 4.84 -9.78
CA SER A 33 -3.32 4.72 -8.45
C SER A 33 -2.76 5.72 -7.43
N VAL A 34 -3.58 6.05 -6.41
CA VAL A 34 -3.17 6.78 -5.21
C VAL A 34 -3.35 5.90 -3.99
N TRP A 35 -2.39 5.93 -3.08
CA TRP A 35 -2.33 5.11 -1.88
C TRP A 35 -2.15 5.98 -0.65
N VAL A 36 -2.90 5.71 0.42
CA VAL A 36 -2.85 6.49 1.66
C VAL A 36 -2.34 5.61 2.80
N SER A 37 -1.29 6.07 3.51
CA SER A 37 -0.76 5.35 4.67
C SER A 37 -1.69 5.47 5.88
N ASP A 38 -1.70 4.45 6.76
CA ASP A 38 -2.59 4.38 7.93
C ASP A 38 -1.78 4.54 9.22
N HIS A 39 -1.65 5.78 9.68
CA HIS A 39 -0.99 6.15 10.93
C HIS A 39 -1.73 7.28 11.63
N PHE A 40 -1.83 7.21 12.95
CA PHE A 40 -2.37 8.29 13.81
C PHE A 40 -1.28 9.28 14.22
N ILE A 41 -0.03 8.82 14.30
CA ILE A 41 1.14 9.65 14.59
C ILE A 41 2.28 9.31 13.63
N SER A 42 3.18 10.27 13.44
CA SER A 42 4.40 10.01 12.65
C SER A 42 5.38 9.13 13.41
N PRO A 43 5.95 8.09 12.79
CA PRO A 43 7.07 7.36 13.37
C PRO A 43 8.31 8.21 13.64
N SER A 44 8.36 9.44 13.11
CA SER A 44 9.40 10.45 13.39
C SER A 44 9.04 11.38 14.56
N GLY A 45 7.96 11.11 15.30
CA GLY A 45 7.54 11.91 16.48
C GLY A 45 6.81 13.21 16.16
N ARG A 46 6.38 13.42 14.92
CA ARG A 46 5.63 14.63 14.53
C ARG A 46 4.15 14.45 14.83
N PRO A 47 3.45 15.47 15.39
CA PRO A 47 2.06 15.35 15.85
C PRO A 47 1.00 15.49 14.76
N TYR A 48 1.36 15.30 13.49
CA TYR A 48 0.43 15.49 12.38
C TYR A 48 -0.07 14.15 11.85
N GLY A 49 -1.37 14.06 11.63
CA GLY A 49 -1.97 12.92 10.98
C GLY A 49 -3.39 13.24 10.53
N LEU A 50 -3.71 12.87 9.30
CA LEU A 50 -5.08 12.77 8.82
C LEU A 50 -5.47 11.29 8.87
N GLU A 51 -6.75 10.99 9.10
CA GLU A 51 -7.19 9.60 9.15
C GLU A 51 -7.31 9.05 7.73
N ALA A 52 -6.65 7.91 7.50
CA ALA A 52 -6.43 7.34 6.17
C ALA A 52 -7.71 7.05 5.39
N TRP A 53 -8.70 6.43 6.05
CA TRP A 53 -9.94 6.03 5.39
C TRP A 53 -10.82 7.24 5.02
N THR A 54 -10.87 8.22 5.91
CA THR A 54 -11.59 9.47 5.66
C THR A 54 -11.02 10.21 4.45
N ILE A 55 -9.69 10.31 4.37
CA ILE A 55 -9.02 10.91 3.22
C ILE A 55 -9.28 10.13 1.95
N LEU A 56 -9.12 8.80 1.98
CA LEU A 56 -9.34 7.97 0.80
C LEU A 56 -10.77 8.09 0.28
N SER A 57 -11.76 8.18 1.18
CA SER A 57 -13.16 8.39 0.81
C SER A 57 -13.39 9.74 0.15
N ALA A 58 -12.75 10.80 0.64
CA ALA A 58 -12.84 12.14 0.03
C ALA A 58 -12.13 12.17 -1.34
N LEU A 59 -11.00 11.50 -1.50
CA LEU A 59 -10.30 11.37 -2.78
C LEU A 59 -11.12 10.57 -3.80
N ALA A 60 -11.91 9.58 -3.36
CA ALA A 60 -12.78 8.80 -4.24
C ALA A 60 -13.81 9.66 -4.98
N SER A 61 -14.36 10.68 -4.31
CA SER A 61 -15.30 11.62 -4.92
C SER A 61 -14.63 12.72 -5.75
N SER A 62 -13.31 12.85 -5.65
CA SER A 62 -12.51 13.91 -6.28
C SER A 62 -11.67 13.44 -7.46
N THR A 63 -11.71 12.14 -7.77
CA THR A 63 -10.99 11.46 -8.85
C THR A 63 -11.94 10.62 -9.69
N HIS A 64 -11.55 10.30 -10.94
CA HIS A 64 -12.44 9.60 -11.88
C HIS A 64 -11.86 8.31 -12.45
N LYS A 65 -10.53 8.22 -12.60
CA LYS A 65 -9.85 7.09 -13.25
C LYS A 65 -8.90 6.34 -12.31
N MET A 66 -8.28 7.09 -11.41
CA MET A 66 -7.26 6.58 -10.50
C MET A 66 -7.82 5.53 -9.55
N ARG A 67 -7.13 4.40 -9.42
CA ARG A 67 -7.45 3.44 -8.36
C ARG A 67 -7.04 3.99 -7.00
N LEU A 68 -7.71 3.52 -5.96
CA LEU A 68 -7.66 4.08 -4.60
C LEU A 68 -7.22 3.01 -3.63
N GLY A 69 -6.01 3.13 -3.09
CA GLY A 69 -5.41 2.12 -2.23
C GLY A 69 -5.12 2.60 -0.81
N THR A 70 -5.07 1.66 0.11
CA THR A 70 -4.48 1.87 1.44
C THR A 70 -3.09 1.27 1.51
N TYR A 71 -2.10 2.00 2.05
CA TYR A 71 -0.67 1.61 2.10
C TYR A 71 -0.12 1.56 3.53
N VAL A 72 -0.38 0.55 4.25
CA VAL A 72 -1.51 -0.39 4.25
C VAL A 72 -2.27 -0.21 5.55
N LEU A 73 -3.58 -0.52 5.57
CA LEU A 73 -4.35 -0.46 6.81
C LEU A 73 -3.71 -1.35 7.88
N CYS A 74 -3.63 -0.85 9.10
CA CYS A 74 -3.35 -1.66 10.26
C CYS A 74 -4.62 -2.42 10.69
N ASN A 75 -4.59 -3.75 10.62
CA ASN A 75 -5.76 -4.58 10.94
C ASN A 75 -6.22 -4.46 12.40
N GLN A 76 -5.40 -3.90 13.30
CA GLN A 76 -5.74 -3.74 14.71
C GLN A 76 -6.53 -2.45 15.00
N PHE A 77 -6.53 -1.47 14.08
CA PHE A 77 -7.19 -0.19 14.32
C PHE A 77 -8.70 -0.23 14.06
N ARG A 78 -9.20 -1.24 13.34
CA ARG A 78 -10.63 -1.35 12.98
C ARG A 78 -11.09 -2.81 13.01
N HIS A 79 -12.32 -3.03 13.47
CA HIS A 79 -12.95 -4.36 13.42
C HIS A 79 -13.13 -4.82 11.96
N PRO A 80 -12.87 -6.10 11.60
CA PRO A 80 -12.95 -6.59 10.22
C PRO A 80 -14.31 -6.37 9.56
N SER A 81 -15.41 -6.50 10.30
CA SER A 81 -16.75 -6.23 9.76
C SER A 81 -16.94 -4.76 9.39
N LEU A 82 -16.35 -3.84 10.18
CA LEU A 82 -16.38 -2.43 9.85
C LEU A 82 -15.55 -2.15 8.58
N VAL A 83 -14.34 -2.71 8.49
CA VAL A 83 -13.51 -2.58 7.29
C VAL A 83 -14.21 -3.13 6.05
N ALA A 84 -14.83 -4.31 6.15
CA ALA A 84 -15.59 -4.90 5.05
C ALA A 84 -16.72 -3.97 4.55
N LYS A 85 -17.47 -3.38 5.50
CA LYS A 85 -18.55 -2.44 5.19
C LYS A 85 -18.05 -1.15 4.57
N MET A 86 -17.02 -0.54 5.16
CA MET A 86 -16.39 0.68 4.67
C MET A 86 -15.83 0.47 3.26
N ALA A 87 -15.13 -0.64 3.03
CA ALA A 87 -14.50 -0.96 1.76
C ALA A 87 -15.53 -1.23 0.65
N ALA A 88 -16.59 -1.99 0.93
CA ALA A 88 -17.66 -2.19 -0.05
C ALA A 88 -18.37 -0.87 -0.40
N THR A 89 -18.57 0.01 0.60
CA THR A 89 -19.15 1.35 0.38
C THR A 89 -18.24 2.20 -0.50
N LEU A 90 -16.94 2.24 -0.19
CA LEU A 90 -15.98 3.01 -0.98
C LEU A 90 -15.83 2.46 -2.40
N ASP A 91 -15.85 1.15 -2.56
CA ASP A 91 -15.82 0.51 -3.88
C ASP A 91 -17.03 0.90 -4.75
N ASN A 92 -18.21 1.00 -4.12
CA ASN A 92 -19.41 1.49 -4.81
C ASN A 92 -19.33 2.99 -5.14
N ILE A 93 -18.88 3.85 -4.21
CA ILE A 93 -18.71 5.28 -4.46
C ILE A 93 -17.69 5.54 -5.56
N SER A 94 -16.62 4.77 -5.61
CA SER A 94 -15.53 4.91 -6.57
C SER A 94 -15.76 4.14 -7.87
N GLU A 95 -16.93 3.51 -8.06
CA GLU A 95 -17.23 2.73 -9.26
C GLU A 95 -16.22 1.60 -9.54
N GLY A 96 -15.84 0.87 -8.48
CA GLY A 96 -14.95 -0.30 -8.59
C GLY A 96 -13.45 0.03 -8.64
N ARG A 97 -13.02 1.16 -8.10
CA ARG A 97 -11.61 1.57 -8.10
C ARG A 97 -10.84 1.24 -6.83
N LEU A 98 -11.46 0.65 -5.80
CA LEU A 98 -10.79 0.31 -4.55
C LEU A 98 -9.74 -0.79 -4.72
N GLU A 99 -8.60 -0.62 -4.03
CA GLU A 99 -7.58 -1.64 -3.75
C GLU A 99 -7.31 -1.67 -2.24
N LEU A 100 -7.74 -2.73 -1.55
CA LEU A 100 -7.59 -2.82 -0.10
C LEU A 100 -6.21 -3.34 0.27
N GLY A 101 -5.30 -2.45 0.64
CA GLY A 101 -4.04 -2.82 1.27
C GLY A 101 -4.20 -3.00 2.77
N ILE A 102 -3.74 -4.12 3.34
CA ILE A 102 -3.86 -4.41 4.77
C ILE A 102 -2.62 -5.13 5.31
N GLY A 103 -2.26 -4.90 6.57
CA GLY A 103 -1.10 -5.49 7.22
C GLY A 103 -1.27 -5.67 8.72
N ALA A 104 -0.30 -6.36 9.33
CA ALA A 104 -0.35 -6.76 10.74
C ALA A 104 0.05 -5.64 11.73
N GLY A 105 0.32 -4.42 11.26
CA GLY A 105 0.85 -3.34 12.09
C GLY A 105 2.33 -3.55 12.47
N TRP A 106 3.04 -2.46 12.73
CA TRP A 106 4.48 -2.51 13.04
C TRP A 106 4.93 -1.48 14.09
N PHE A 107 4.20 -0.36 14.22
CA PHE A 107 4.60 0.75 15.09
C PHE A 107 3.98 0.61 16.46
N ARG A 108 4.72 -0.04 17.38
CA ARG A 108 4.29 -0.36 18.75
C ARG A 108 3.81 0.85 19.54
N ASP A 109 4.57 1.96 19.48
CA ASP A 109 4.30 3.13 20.32
C ASP A 109 2.98 3.80 19.97
N GLU A 110 2.59 3.79 18.68
CA GLU A 110 1.29 4.23 18.21
C GLU A 110 0.15 3.38 18.78
N HIS A 111 0.29 2.05 18.74
CA HIS A 111 -0.71 1.13 19.29
C HIS A 111 -0.92 1.37 20.78
N VAL A 112 0.17 1.50 21.54
CA VAL A 112 0.12 1.74 22.98
C VAL A 112 -0.48 3.11 23.30
N ALA A 113 -0.05 4.15 22.58
CA ALA A 113 -0.52 5.52 22.81
C ALA A 113 -2.03 5.68 22.59
N PHE A 114 -2.59 4.96 21.61
CA PHE A 114 -4.02 5.04 21.28
C PHE A 114 -4.87 3.91 21.87
N GLY A 115 -4.31 3.07 22.73
CA GLY A 115 -5.05 2.05 23.47
C GLY A 115 -5.45 0.81 22.64
N PHE A 116 -4.84 0.59 21.46
CA PHE A 116 -5.12 -0.59 20.61
C PHE A 116 -4.43 -1.87 21.14
N GLY A 117 -3.60 -1.74 22.18
CA GLY A 117 -2.78 -2.83 22.68
C GLY A 117 -1.64 -3.22 21.72
N TRP A 118 -0.75 -4.09 22.20
CA TRP A 118 0.35 -4.59 21.38
C TRP A 118 0.59 -6.07 21.61
N GLU A 119 0.25 -6.87 20.64
CA GLU A 119 0.43 -8.31 20.67
C GLU A 119 1.79 -8.74 20.09
N LYS A 120 2.22 -9.96 20.42
CA LYS A 120 3.40 -10.58 19.78
C LYS A 120 3.16 -10.78 18.30
N HIS A 121 4.23 -10.78 17.49
CA HIS A 121 4.15 -10.87 16.04
C HIS A 121 3.30 -12.06 15.53
N PRO A 122 3.40 -13.31 16.04
CA PRO A 122 2.55 -14.40 15.58
C PRO A 122 1.05 -14.14 15.78
N ALA A 123 0.67 -13.58 16.92
CA ALA A 123 -0.73 -13.23 17.22
C ALA A 123 -1.27 -12.17 16.26
N ARG A 124 -0.46 -11.15 15.95
CA ARG A 124 -0.85 -10.12 14.98
C ARG A 124 -1.02 -10.67 13.56
N ILE A 125 -0.21 -11.66 13.18
CA ILE A 125 -0.35 -12.36 11.89
C ILE A 125 -1.64 -13.18 11.85
N GLU A 126 -1.97 -13.91 12.91
CA GLU A 126 -3.20 -14.70 12.95
C GLU A 126 -4.44 -13.81 12.95
N ARG A 127 -4.41 -12.71 13.71
CA ARG A 127 -5.46 -11.69 13.66
C ARG A 127 -5.62 -11.10 12.24
N LEU A 128 -4.53 -10.85 11.52
CA LEU A 128 -4.58 -10.40 10.12
C LEU A 128 -5.24 -11.45 9.23
N ARG A 129 -4.91 -12.73 9.43
CA ARG A 129 -5.49 -13.84 8.68
C ARG A 129 -7.02 -13.89 8.86
N GLU A 130 -7.50 -13.93 10.10
CA GLU A 130 -8.95 -13.89 10.39
C GLU A 130 -9.62 -12.63 9.83
N THR A 131 -8.94 -11.47 9.92
CA THR A 131 -9.43 -10.21 9.36
C THR A 131 -9.70 -10.33 7.87
N VAL A 132 -8.74 -10.84 7.10
CA VAL A 132 -8.88 -10.97 5.63
C VAL A 132 -9.94 -12.00 5.27
N GLU A 133 -10.01 -13.12 5.98
CA GLU A 133 -11.05 -14.15 5.79
C GLU A 133 -12.45 -13.57 6.00
N ILE A 134 -12.67 -12.86 7.10
CA ILE A 134 -13.97 -12.22 7.42
C ILE A 134 -14.34 -11.19 6.36
N ILE A 135 -13.39 -10.34 5.95
CA ILE A 135 -13.66 -9.31 4.93
C ILE A 135 -14.11 -9.97 3.62
N LYS A 136 -13.37 -10.98 3.13
CA LYS A 136 -13.71 -11.68 1.88
C LYS A 136 -15.05 -12.38 1.98
N LYS A 137 -15.35 -13.08 3.10
CA LYS A 137 -16.64 -13.70 3.33
C LYS A 137 -17.79 -12.70 3.29
N LEU A 138 -17.68 -11.58 4.01
CA LEU A 138 -18.71 -10.52 4.03
C LEU A 138 -18.95 -9.89 2.65
N TRP A 139 -17.94 -9.90 1.77
CA TRP A 139 -18.08 -9.39 0.40
C TRP A 139 -18.71 -10.40 -0.57
N THR A 140 -18.58 -11.71 -0.31
CA THR A 140 -18.96 -12.76 -1.28
C THR A 140 -20.14 -13.62 -0.83
N GLU A 141 -20.32 -13.80 0.47
CA GLU A 141 -21.38 -14.67 1.03
C GLU A 141 -22.59 -13.83 1.49
N LYS A 142 -23.79 -14.42 1.42
CA LYS A 142 -25.04 -13.77 1.84
C LYS A 142 -25.17 -13.71 3.37
N HIS A 143 -24.81 -14.80 4.04
CA HIS A 143 -24.84 -14.96 5.49
C HIS A 143 -23.49 -15.47 5.96
N VAL A 144 -22.89 -14.82 6.94
CA VAL A 144 -21.56 -15.15 7.45
C VAL A 144 -21.61 -15.43 8.93
N SER A 145 -21.26 -16.66 9.30
CA SER A 145 -20.89 -17.01 10.66
C SER A 145 -19.40 -17.35 10.69
N TYR A 146 -18.70 -16.90 11.71
CA TYR A 146 -17.26 -17.09 11.87
C TYR A 146 -16.91 -17.32 13.33
N GLU A 147 -16.15 -18.34 13.64
CA GLU A 147 -15.67 -18.67 14.98
C GLU A 147 -14.15 -18.74 14.95
N GLY A 148 -13.51 -17.59 15.14
CA GLY A 148 -12.05 -17.44 15.19
C GLY A 148 -11.53 -17.30 16.61
N GLN A 149 -10.20 -17.22 16.72
CA GLN A 149 -9.53 -16.92 17.99
C GLN A 149 -9.74 -15.46 18.42
N TYR A 150 -9.84 -14.54 17.47
CA TYR A 150 -9.90 -13.08 17.69
C TYR A 150 -11.26 -12.49 17.38
N PHE A 151 -12.03 -13.11 16.48
CA PHE A 151 -13.30 -12.57 16.03
C PHE A 151 -14.38 -13.65 15.98
N GLN A 152 -15.59 -13.24 16.32
CA GLN A 152 -16.78 -14.09 16.22
C GLN A 152 -17.89 -13.31 15.51
N LEU A 153 -18.51 -13.93 14.51
CA LEU A 153 -19.68 -13.41 13.81
C LEU A 153 -20.80 -14.46 13.84
N LYS A 154 -22.03 -13.99 13.96
CA LYS A 154 -23.22 -14.84 13.95
C LYS A 154 -24.20 -14.32 12.93
N ASP A 155 -24.43 -15.08 11.86
CA ASP A 155 -25.39 -14.81 10.79
C ASP A 155 -25.33 -13.36 10.25
N ALA A 156 -24.12 -12.84 10.13
CA ALA A 156 -23.89 -11.46 9.70
C ALA A 156 -24.16 -11.32 8.19
N THR A 157 -24.85 -10.24 7.82
CA THR A 157 -25.06 -9.83 6.41
C THR A 157 -24.41 -8.49 6.14
N SER A 158 -23.89 -8.29 4.94
CA SER A 158 -23.28 -7.02 4.53
C SER A 158 -23.68 -6.65 3.11
N GLU A 159 -24.44 -5.58 2.98
CA GLU A 159 -24.81 -4.94 1.71
C GLU A 159 -24.49 -3.43 1.76
N PRO A 160 -24.10 -2.78 0.64
CA PRO A 160 -23.87 -3.43 -0.67
C PRO A 160 -22.64 -4.34 -0.65
N LYS A 161 -22.57 -5.25 -1.61
CA LYS A 161 -21.31 -5.97 -1.91
C LYS A 161 -20.36 -5.07 -2.68
N SER A 162 -19.08 -5.45 -2.73
CA SER A 162 -18.12 -4.84 -3.66
C SER A 162 -18.65 -4.88 -5.10
N LEU A 163 -18.41 -3.86 -5.89
CA LEU A 163 -18.73 -3.86 -7.34
C LEU A 163 -17.77 -4.76 -8.11
N GLN A 164 -16.52 -4.83 -7.69
CA GLN A 164 -15.51 -5.67 -8.32
C GLN A 164 -15.82 -7.16 -8.08
N ARG A 165 -15.49 -8.03 -9.05
CA ARG A 165 -15.73 -9.46 -8.96
C ARG A 165 -14.43 -10.25 -8.99
N PRO A 166 -14.25 -11.27 -8.12
CA PRO A 166 -15.21 -11.71 -7.08
C PRO A 166 -15.34 -10.70 -5.92
N HIS A 167 -14.38 -9.82 -5.70
CA HIS A 167 -14.33 -8.74 -4.71
C HIS A 167 -13.23 -7.73 -5.07
N ALA A 168 -13.15 -6.60 -4.37
CA ALA A 168 -12.03 -5.67 -4.49
C ALA A 168 -10.68 -6.36 -4.16
N PRO A 169 -9.59 -6.08 -4.91
CA PRO A 169 -8.30 -6.71 -4.65
C PRO A 169 -7.80 -6.46 -3.24
N VAL A 170 -7.30 -7.52 -2.58
CA VAL A 170 -6.70 -7.46 -1.24
C VAL A 170 -5.19 -7.60 -1.35
N TRP A 171 -4.49 -6.51 -1.04
CA TRP A 171 -3.03 -6.43 -0.99
C TRP A 171 -2.53 -6.63 0.43
N ILE A 172 -1.65 -7.60 0.64
CA ILE A 172 -1.08 -7.85 1.97
C ILE A 172 0.30 -7.20 2.06
N GLY A 173 0.45 -6.30 3.06
CA GLY A 173 1.70 -5.57 3.30
C GLY A 173 2.65 -6.26 4.26
N GLY A 174 3.96 -6.20 3.97
CA GLY A 174 5.03 -6.64 4.85
C GLY A 174 6.01 -7.64 4.25
N ASN A 175 7.16 -7.82 4.94
CA ASN A 175 8.34 -8.52 4.40
C ASN A 175 8.58 -9.91 5.01
N SER A 176 7.89 -10.29 6.10
CA SER A 176 8.18 -11.54 6.80
C SER A 176 7.67 -12.79 6.04
N SER A 177 8.28 -13.94 6.31
CA SER A 177 7.83 -15.23 5.76
C SER A 177 6.39 -15.57 6.19
N ALA A 178 5.99 -15.14 7.39
CA ALA A 178 4.62 -15.31 7.88
C ALA A 178 3.62 -14.49 7.04
N ILE A 179 3.96 -13.25 6.68
CA ILE A 179 3.16 -12.43 5.75
C ILE A 179 3.06 -13.10 4.39
N ARG A 180 4.17 -13.60 3.82
CA ARG A 180 4.13 -14.30 2.52
C ARG A 180 3.21 -15.52 2.52
N ARG A 181 3.06 -16.22 3.66
CA ARG A 181 2.06 -17.29 3.79
C ARG A 181 0.63 -16.75 3.73
N VAL A 182 0.33 -15.65 4.42
CA VAL A 182 -1.00 -15.00 4.35
C VAL A 182 -1.29 -14.53 2.92
N VAL A 183 -0.31 -13.95 2.22
CA VAL A 183 -0.45 -13.57 0.80
C VAL A 183 -0.83 -14.79 -0.05
N ALA A 184 -0.11 -15.88 0.08
CA ALA A 184 -0.33 -17.08 -0.74
C ALA A 184 -1.72 -17.72 -0.53
N GLU A 185 -2.25 -17.64 0.67
CA GLU A 185 -3.50 -18.28 1.05
C GLU A 185 -4.70 -17.35 0.85
N LEU A 186 -4.55 -16.06 1.09
CA LEU A 186 -5.67 -15.12 1.18
C LEU A 186 -5.50 -13.84 0.35
N GLY A 187 -4.27 -13.48 -0.07
CA GLY A 187 -4.00 -12.25 -0.80
C GLY A 187 -4.28 -12.37 -2.29
N ASP A 188 -4.62 -11.24 -2.91
CA ASP A 188 -4.64 -11.08 -4.37
C ASP A 188 -3.34 -10.40 -4.83
N GLY A 189 -2.70 -9.63 -3.92
CA GLY A 189 -1.43 -8.98 -4.16
C GLY A 189 -0.52 -8.94 -2.92
N TRP A 190 0.78 -8.78 -3.19
CA TRP A 190 1.82 -8.58 -2.18
C TRP A 190 2.48 -7.21 -2.36
N ILE A 191 2.56 -6.45 -1.26
CA ILE A 191 3.22 -5.14 -1.24
C ILE A 191 4.29 -5.09 -0.13
N PRO A 192 5.52 -5.59 -0.40
CA PRO A 192 6.63 -5.47 0.53
C PRO A 192 7.13 -4.01 0.61
N VAL A 193 7.74 -3.66 1.73
CA VAL A 193 8.29 -2.33 1.97
C VAL A 193 9.80 -2.35 1.72
N LEU A 194 10.27 -1.52 0.79
CA LEU A 194 11.69 -1.31 0.47
C LEU A 194 12.53 -2.60 0.30
N PRO A 195 12.02 -3.65 -0.35
CA PRO A 195 12.82 -4.84 -0.58
C PRO A 195 13.96 -4.56 -1.55
N THR A 196 15.07 -5.25 -1.45
CA THR A 196 16.01 -5.36 -2.57
C THR A 196 15.36 -6.15 -3.71
N PRO A 197 15.81 -5.99 -4.97
CA PRO A 197 15.31 -6.83 -6.08
C PRO A 197 15.46 -8.33 -5.81
N ARG A 198 16.56 -8.74 -5.15
CA ARG A 198 16.80 -10.14 -4.77
C ARG A 198 15.79 -10.65 -3.73
N GLU A 199 15.52 -9.87 -2.70
CA GLU A 199 14.52 -10.23 -1.67
C GLU A 199 13.13 -10.30 -2.26
N LEU A 200 12.78 -9.38 -3.17
CA LEU A 200 11.50 -9.38 -3.86
C LEU A 200 11.37 -10.65 -4.71
N ALA A 201 12.34 -10.97 -5.56
CA ALA A 201 12.32 -12.16 -6.40
C ALA A 201 12.21 -13.45 -5.55
N SER A 202 13.00 -13.55 -4.48
CA SER A 202 12.92 -14.67 -3.54
C SER A 202 11.54 -14.78 -2.87
N GLY A 203 10.96 -13.64 -2.46
CA GLY A 203 9.64 -13.59 -1.86
C GLY A 203 8.54 -14.04 -2.83
N VAL A 204 8.61 -13.59 -4.08
CA VAL A 204 7.67 -14.00 -5.15
C VAL A 204 7.72 -15.51 -5.38
N LEU A 205 8.91 -16.11 -5.44
CA LEU A 205 9.06 -17.55 -5.58
C LEU A 205 8.41 -18.30 -4.41
N GLN A 206 8.71 -17.91 -3.17
CA GLN A 206 8.14 -18.53 -1.97
C GLN A 206 6.60 -18.44 -1.94
N ILE A 207 6.03 -17.28 -2.33
CA ILE A 207 4.58 -17.11 -2.40
C ILE A 207 4.00 -18.05 -3.46
N LYS A 208 4.56 -18.08 -4.67
CA LYS A 208 4.07 -18.94 -5.77
C LYS A 208 4.17 -20.43 -5.44
N GLU A 209 5.24 -20.87 -4.80
CA GLU A 209 5.38 -22.25 -4.33
C GLU A 209 4.30 -22.61 -3.30
N ARG A 210 4.05 -21.70 -2.34
CA ARG A 210 2.99 -21.92 -1.35
C ARG A 210 1.60 -21.91 -1.99
N MET A 211 1.32 -21.01 -2.94
CA MET A 211 0.06 -20.99 -3.70
C MET A 211 -0.19 -22.32 -4.41
N LYS A 212 0.83 -22.89 -5.06
CA LYS A 212 0.73 -24.22 -5.67
C LYS A 212 0.39 -25.29 -4.64
N TYR A 213 1.05 -25.25 -3.47
CA TYR A 213 0.81 -26.23 -2.39
C TYR A 213 -0.63 -26.17 -1.87
N VAL A 214 -1.23 -24.98 -1.74
CA VAL A 214 -2.61 -24.80 -1.27
C VAL A 214 -3.67 -24.85 -2.39
N GLY A 215 -3.25 -25.12 -3.64
CA GLY A 215 -4.17 -25.24 -4.78
C GLY A 215 -4.69 -23.88 -5.30
N SER A 216 -4.03 -22.77 -4.96
CA SER A 216 -4.40 -21.44 -5.46
C SER A 216 -3.75 -21.15 -6.80
N ASP A 217 -4.46 -20.38 -7.65
CA ASP A 217 -3.92 -19.94 -8.94
C ASP A 217 -2.79 -18.91 -8.73
N HIS A 218 -1.55 -19.36 -8.94
CA HIS A 218 -0.36 -18.55 -8.76
C HIS A 218 -0.13 -17.51 -9.88
N GLN A 219 -0.88 -17.59 -10.98
CA GLN A 219 -0.80 -16.61 -12.08
C GLN A 219 -1.49 -15.30 -11.74
N ARG A 220 -2.49 -15.36 -10.84
CA ARG A 220 -3.22 -14.16 -10.39
C ARG A 220 -2.45 -13.29 -9.39
N LEU A 221 -1.32 -13.77 -8.84
CA LEU A 221 -0.54 -13.00 -7.87
C LEU A 221 -0.04 -11.69 -8.48
N GLN A 222 -0.48 -10.59 -7.95
CA GLN A 222 0.07 -9.27 -8.24
C GLN A 222 1.16 -8.91 -7.23
N VAL A 223 2.21 -8.23 -7.69
CA VAL A 223 3.34 -7.83 -6.85
C VAL A 223 3.62 -6.35 -7.07
N ALA A 224 3.60 -5.59 -5.98
CA ALA A 224 3.99 -4.20 -6.00
C ALA A 224 5.33 -4.00 -5.28
N TYR A 225 6.14 -3.06 -5.77
CA TYR A 225 7.18 -2.44 -4.96
C TYR A 225 6.56 -1.34 -4.12
N GLY A 226 6.76 -1.36 -2.80
CA GLY A 226 6.30 -0.33 -1.89
C GLY A 226 7.45 0.53 -1.39
N GLY A 227 7.41 1.83 -1.72
CA GLY A 227 8.44 2.79 -1.32
C GLY A 227 7.83 4.10 -0.83
N SER A 228 7.65 4.23 0.49
CA SER A 228 7.01 5.38 1.07
C SER A 228 7.99 6.53 1.29
N GLY A 229 7.76 7.67 0.58
CA GLY A 229 8.55 8.89 0.77
C GLY A 229 10.01 8.81 0.29
N CYS A 230 10.36 7.83 -0.54
CA CYS A 230 11.75 7.60 -0.96
C CYS A 230 12.00 7.74 -2.46
N ALA A 231 11.00 8.03 -3.28
CA ALA A 231 11.24 8.37 -4.68
C ALA A 231 11.80 9.80 -4.76
N LEU A 232 12.90 9.94 -5.48
CA LEU A 232 13.52 11.24 -5.75
C LEU A 232 14.13 11.24 -7.15
N ILE A 233 13.69 12.19 -7.97
CA ILE A 233 14.19 12.35 -9.34
C ILE A 233 14.56 13.80 -9.60
N ALA A 234 15.66 14.00 -10.30
CA ALA A 234 16.09 15.31 -10.78
C ALA A 234 16.80 15.18 -12.13
N GLU A 235 16.88 16.28 -12.88
CA GLU A 235 17.39 16.29 -14.25
C GLU A 235 18.86 15.89 -14.36
N ASP A 236 19.68 16.26 -13.38
CA ASP A 236 21.12 15.99 -13.38
C ASP A 236 21.64 15.44 -12.05
N LYS A 237 22.83 14.84 -12.09
CA LYS A 237 23.49 14.21 -10.92
C LYS A 237 23.80 15.21 -9.79
N GLY A 238 24.03 16.47 -10.09
CA GLY A 238 24.31 17.51 -9.08
C GLY A 238 23.07 17.84 -8.28
N ALA A 239 21.94 18.02 -8.96
CA ALA A 239 20.64 18.22 -8.34
C ALA A 239 20.21 16.99 -7.52
N VAL A 240 20.40 15.78 -8.06
CA VAL A 240 20.15 14.51 -7.32
C VAL A 240 20.96 14.47 -6.03
N LYS A 241 22.28 14.73 -6.08
CA LYS A 241 23.15 14.70 -4.89
C LYS A 241 22.66 15.67 -3.81
N LYS A 242 22.33 16.90 -4.20
CA LYS A 242 21.86 17.95 -3.30
C LYS A 242 20.56 17.56 -2.58
N LEU A 243 19.62 16.94 -3.29
CA LEU A 243 18.32 16.55 -2.76
C LEU A 243 18.36 15.20 -2.01
N ALA A 244 19.19 14.26 -2.45
CA ALA A 244 19.26 12.93 -1.87
C ALA A 244 20.00 12.92 -0.51
N GLU A 245 20.99 13.78 -0.30
CA GLU A 245 21.75 13.79 0.94
C GLU A 245 20.87 14.01 2.20
N PRO A 246 19.98 15.04 2.27
CA PRO A 246 19.09 15.19 3.42
C PRO A 246 18.06 14.06 3.53
N LEU A 247 17.56 13.51 2.41
CA LEU A 247 16.68 12.34 2.42
C LEU A 247 17.36 11.15 3.10
N ILE A 248 18.56 10.77 2.61
CA ILE A 248 19.30 9.61 3.10
C ILE A 248 19.64 9.76 4.59
N ARG A 249 20.05 10.95 5.02
CA ARG A 249 20.31 11.25 6.44
C ARG A 249 19.07 11.13 7.32
N SER A 250 17.89 11.35 6.76
CA SER A 250 16.61 11.22 7.51
C SER A 250 16.11 9.79 7.64
N MET A 251 16.63 8.86 6.83
CA MET A 251 16.21 7.46 6.86
C MET A 251 16.74 6.77 8.12
N LYS A 252 15.91 5.93 8.75
CA LYS A 252 16.33 5.10 9.88
C LYS A 252 17.45 4.11 9.51
N LYS A 253 17.46 3.71 8.25
CA LYS A 253 18.44 2.81 7.64
C LYS A 253 18.91 3.42 6.32
N PRO A 254 19.97 4.23 6.33
CA PRO A 254 20.46 4.91 5.13
C PRO A 254 20.82 3.97 3.98
N GLU A 255 21.22 2.73 4.29
CA GLU A 255 21.52 1.68 3.30
C GLU A 255 20.30 1.29 2.44
N GLU A 256 19.09 1.42 2.96
CA GLU A 256 17.86 1.15 2.22
C GLU A 256 17.60 2.19 1.11
N ALA A 257 18.30 3.33 1.09
CA ALA A 257 18.23 4.30 0.00
C ALA A 257 18.61 3.68 -1.36
N SER A 258 19.51 2.70 -1.36
CA SER A 258 19.88 1.96 -2.56
C SER A 258 18.73 1.14 -3.16
N ASN A 259 17.67 0.88 -2.39
CA ASN A 259 16.48 0.18 -2.82
C ASN A 259 15.42 1.13 -3.41
N CYS A 260 15.62 2.43 -3.28
CA CYS A 260 14.67 3.45 -3.73
C CYS A 260 14.98 3.92 -5.17
N PRO A 261 13.99 4.36 -5.94
CA PRO A 261 14.20 5.05 -7.21
C PRO A 261 14.68 6.50 -6.94
N ILE A 262 15.98 6.62 -6.64
CA ILE A 262 16.67 7.90 -6.40
C ILE A 262 17.68 8.10 -7.51
N GLY A 263 17.54 9.17 -8.30
CA GLY A 263 18.50 9.45 -9.37
C GLY A 263 18.02 10.37 -10.47
N THR A 264 18.78 10.40 -11.57
CA THR A 264 18.32 10.95 -12.85
C THR A 264 17.25 10.05 -13.47
N PRO A 265 16.52 10.50 -14.50
CA PRO A 265 15.56 9.66 -15.20
C PRO A 265 16.10 8.27 -15.56
N GLU A 266 17.30 8.20 -16.16
CA GLU A 266 17.93 6.94 -16.56
C GLU A 266 18.25 6.04 -15.36
N GLN A 267 18.67 6.62 -14.23
CA GLN A 267 18.96 5.88 -13.01
C GLN A 267 17.67 5.31 -12.38
N CYS A 268 16.59 6.09 -12.40
CA CYS A 268 15.27 5.65 -11.94
C CYS A 268 14.72 4.53 -12.84
N ILE A 269 14.82 4.68 -14.17
CA ILE A 269 14.43 3.63 -15.14
C ILE A 269 15.17 2.33 -14.83
N LYS A 270 16.51 2.40 -14.77
CA LYS A 270 17.35 1.22 -14.50
C LYS A 270 17.00 0.55 -13.17
N LYS A 271 16.65 1.34 -12.13
CA LYS A 271 16.24 0.81 -10.84
C LYS A 271 14.89 0.08 -10.96
N ILE A 272 13.92 0.65 -11.66
CA ILE A 272 12.59 0.06 -11.85
C ILE A 272 12.67 -1.20 -12.71
N GLU A 273 13.51 -1.25 -13.74
CA GLU A 273 13.77 -2.47 -14.54
C GLU A 273 14.27 -3.63 -13.66
N GLN A 274 15.11 -3.35 -12.66
CA GLN A 274 15.56 -4.38 -11.71
C GLN A 274 14.38 -4.97 -10.93
N TYR A 275 13.40 -4.15 -10.52
CA TYR A 275 12.19 -4.63 -9.83
C TYR A 275 11.21 -5.31 -10.79
N GLN A 276 11.08 -4.82 -12.01
CA GLN A 276 10.28 -5.49 -13.05
C GLN A 276 10.81 -6.90 -13.32
N ASN A 277 12.13 -7.05 -13.50
CA ASN A 277 12.80 -8.34 -13.69
C ASN A 277 12.67 -9.26 -12.45
N ALA A 278 12.53 -8.69 -11.26
CA ALA A 278 12.26 -9.42 -10.02
C ALA A 278 10.79 -9.85 -9.86
N GLY A 279 9.90 -9.45 -10.77
CA GLY A 279 8.49 -9.87 -10.79
C GLY A 279 7.48 -8.82 -10.36
N THR A 280 7.86 -7.54 -10.26
CA THR A 280 6.96 -6.44 -9.92
C THR A 280 6.13 -6.01 -11.14
N GLN A 281 4.83 -5.81 -10.94
CA GLN A 281 3.91 -5.26 -11.94
C GLN A 281 3.48 -3.81 -11.60
N LYS A 282 3.66 -3.38 -10.34
CA LYS A 282 3.22 -2.07 -9.86
C LYS A 282 4.31 -1.42 -8.98
N ILE A 283 4.64 -0.18 -9.25
CA ILE A 283 5.50 0.65 -8.39
C ILE A 283 4.61 1.62 -7.61
N VAL A 284 4.63 1.55 -6.29
CA VAL A 284 3.87 2.43 -5.40
C VAL A 284 4.87 3.24 -4.57
N ALA A 285 5.04 4.52 -4.89
CA ALA A 285 6.09 5.36 -4.31
C ALA A 285 5.59 6.75 -3.91
N GLY A 286 6.07 7.26 -2.77
CA GLY A 286 5.91 8.65 -2.38
C GLY A 286 7.13 9.47 -2.77
N PHE A 287 6.95 10.67 -3.28
CA PHE A 287 8.05 11.56 -3.65
C PHE A 287 8.54 12.36 -2.44
N TYR A 288 9.86 12.45 -2.31
CA TYR A 288 10.49 13.14 -1.19
C TYR A 288 10.25 14.66 -1.21
N ASP A 289 10.13 15.23 -2.40
CA ASP A 289 9.95 16.67 -2.60
C ASP A 289 8.51 17.16 -2.41
N PHE A 290 7.57 16.30 -2.06
CA PHE A 290 6.21 16.74 -1.74
C PHE A 290 6.20 17.79 -0.61
N PRO A 291 5.38 18.84 -0.73
CA PRO A 291 4.29 19.07 -1.68
C PRO A 291 4.70 19.67 -3.04
N SER A 292 6.00 19.81 -3.31
CA SER A 292 6.45 20.14 -4.66
C SER A 292 6.04 19.04 -5.64
N LEU A 293 5.58 19.44 -6.81
CA LEU A 293 5.17 18.48 -7.85
C LEU A 293 6.25 18.24 -8.90
N LYS A 294 7.46 18.80 -8.71
CA LYS A 294 8.53 18.73 -9.69
C LYS A 294 8.97 17.29 -9.97
N GLY A 295 9.25 16.54 -8.90
CA GLY A 295 9.62 15.12 -9.03
C GLY A 295 8.49 14.27 -9.63
N LEU A 296 7.26 14.51 -9.22
CA LEU A 296 6.07 13.83 -9.76
C LEU A 296 5.95 14.04 -11.28
N ARG A 297 6.06 15.29 -11.76
CA ARG A 297 5.98 15.66 -13.18
C ARG A 297 7.11 15.06 -13.98
N LEU A 298 8.36 15.28 -13.54
CA LEU A 298 9.54 14.76 -14.22
C LEU A 298 9.50 13.23 -14.35
N PHE A 299 9.05 12.54 -13.30
CA PHE A 299 8.89 11.08 -13.33
C PHE A 299 7.82 10.65 -14.33
N ALA A 300 6.69 11.33 -14.38
CA ALA A 300 5.62 11.05 -15.33
C ALA A 300 6.06 11.28 -16.80
N GLU A 301 6.82 12.33 -17.03
CA GLU A 301 7.27 12.72 -18.38
C GLU A 301 8.41 11.83 -18.91
N THR A 302 9.29 11.35 -18.02
CA THR A 302 10.55 10.72 -18.45
C THR A 302 10.66 9.24 -18.10
N VAL A 303 10.01 8.79 -17.03
CA VAL A 303 10.13 7.39 -16.55
C VAL A 303 8.92 6.55 -16.96
N ILE A 304 7.69 7.03 -16.69
CA ILE A 304 6.47 6.26 -16.98
C ILE A 304 6.38 5.83 -18.45
N PRO A 305 6.70 6.67 -19.47
CA PRO A 305 6.59 6.28 -20.87
C PRO A 305 7.50 5.12 -21.28
N HIS A 306 8.60 4.91 -20.55
CA HIS A 306 9.50 3.78 -20.82
C HIS A 306 8.87 2.41 -20.50
N PHE A 307 7.82 2.37 -19.66
CA PHE A 307 7.19 1.14 -19.17
C PHE A 307 5.74 0.95 -19.65
N LYS A 308 5.17 1.95 -20.30
CA LYS A 308 3.85 1.91 -20.95
C LYS A 308 4.00 1.81 -22.45
#